data_7509454abb0740606cf1b80c730aa4de
#
_entry.id   7509454abb0740606cf1b80c730aa4de
#
_cell.length_a   1.000
_cell.length_b   1.000
_cell.length_c   1.000
_cell.angle_alpha   90.00
_cell.angle_beta   90.00
_cell.angle_gamma   90.00
#
_symmetry.space_group_name_H-M   'P 1'
#
loop_
_entity.id
_entity.type
_entity.pdbx_description
1 polymer ?
#
loop_
_entity_poly.entity_id
_entity_poly.type
_entity_poly.pdbx_seq_one_letter_code
_entity_poly.pdbx_strand_id
1 'polypeptide(L)'
;MQNHSLLQKYDKIITESKPILEQYDLCDYCLGRFFIKKTSFLSVKKLGRKIRNSINAKDTVQCYICKDIFSFSDFYVKMMLDASDKYQFSTILVGTILKQSITERDDKIRSEFCLRGVDSIKTLVTRELEKKFTKITHGVIDHLSPDITLTINFKTEHCDVKTRHLFLYGRYTKSKRGLSQKQKSCEDCYGRGCLFCDNHGIVSFDSVEGKVSKVLYKKFQTEHVKFTWMGGEDKESLVLGNGRPFFAKLISPKKSDVLLPKKSHQDEIVIHDLRKIDHIPKGTIPFKSKITLLIETKNKITSEKLKELKHLDGIPIIVTDERGIRHKKIIHSLKYKKESARSFFVILEADGGLPIKRFVEGTSVDPSICKILDTECSCRQFDIDQILP
;
A
#
# COMPACT_ATOMS: atom_id res chain seq x y z
N MET A 1 -44.50 36.02 6.12
CA MET A 1 -44.15 35.68 4.74
C MET A 1 -43.44 34.34 4.53
N GLN A 2 -42.52 33.92 5.38
CA GLN A 2 -41.79 32.63 5.24
C GLN A 2 -42.69 31.36 5.37
N ASN A 3 -43.70 31.35 6.26
CA ASN A 3 -44.60 30.21 6.46
C ASN A 3 -45.54 29.93 5.26
N HIS A 4 -45.95 30.94 4.54
CA HIS A 4 -46.85 30.78 3.38
C HIS A 4 -46.13 30.12 2.19
N SER A 5 -44.83 30.46 1.97
CA SER A 5 -43.99 29.89 0.92
C SER A 5 -43.64 28.42 1.20
N LEU A 6 -43.50 28.02 2.48
CA LEU A 6 -43.22 26.64 2.88
C LEU A 6 -44.48 25.73 2.71
N LEU A 7 -45.67 26.23 3.03
CA LEU A 7 -46.92 25.51 2.82
C LEU A 7 -47.15 25.25 1.33
N GLN A 8 -47.03 26.27 0.48
CA GLN A 8 -47.19 26.11 -0.97
C GLN A 8 -46.19 25.09 -1.58
N LYS A 9 -44.92 25.06 -1.10
CA LYS A 9 -43.94 24.06 -1.54
C LYS A 9 -44.34 22.65 -1.12
N TYR A 10 -44.90 22.49 0.07
CA TYR A 10 -45.32 21.20 0.57
C TYR A 10 -46.59 20.70 -0.19
N ASP A 11 -47.57 21.55 -0.46
CA ASP A 11 -48.77 21.20 -1.25
C ASP A 11 -48.37 20.73 -2.66
N LYS A 12 -47.39 21.39 -3.27
CA LYS A 12 -46.85 20.95 -4.56
C LYS A 12 -46.23 19.54 -4.48
N ILE A 13 -45.51 19.24 -3.40
CA ILE A 13 -44.91 17.89 -3.20
C ILE A 13 -46.03 16.85 -3.05
N ILE A 14 -47.09 17.13 -2.32
CA ILE A 14 -48.24 16.24 -2.18
C ILE A 14 -48.89 15.98 -3.54
N THR A 15 -49.10 17.01 -4.34
CA THR A 15 -49.68 16.89 -5.70
C THR A 15 -48.78 16.04 -6.61
N GLU A 16 -47.43 16.26 -6.58
CA GLU A 16 -46.50 15.51 -7.39
C GLU A 16 -46.33 14.04 -6.91
N SER A 17 -46.51 13.75 -5.62
CA SER A 17 -46.34 12.42 -5.06
C SER A 17 -47.57 11.50 -5.21
N LYS A 18 -48.77 12.07 -5.36
CA LYS A 18 -50.01 11.29 -5.47
C LYS A 18 -50.01 10.31 -6.65
N PRO A 19 -49.72 10.72 -7.91
CA PRO A 19 -49.72 9.80 -9.05
C PRO A 19 -48.61 8.73 -8.94
N ILE A 20 -47.50 9.03 -8.25
CA ILE A 20 -46.43 8.05 -8.01
C ILE A 20 -46.95 6.91 -7.10
N LEU A 21 -47.64 7.26 -6.00
CA LEU A 21 -48.18 6.29 -5.05
C LEU A 21 -49.43 5.55 -5.56
N GLU A 22 -50.12 6.09 -6.55
CA GLU A 22 -51.24 5.40 -7.24
C GLU A 22 -50.69 4.25 -8.14
N GLN A 23 -49.50 4.39 -8.69
CA GLN A 23 -48.90 3.40 -9.60
C GLN A 23 -47.89 2.47 -8.93
N TYR A 24 -47.18 2.95 -7.89
CA TYR A 24 -46.07 2.22 -7.30
C TYR A 24 -46.11 2.17 -5.78
N ASP A 25 -45.98 0.97 -5.22
CA ASP A 25 -45.79 0.77 -3.79
C ASP A 25 -44.38 1.16 -3.40
N LEU A 26 -44.21 2.26 -2.68
CA LEU A 26 -42.92 2.78 -2.25
C LEU A 26 -42.81 2.87 -0.73
N CYS A 27 -41.68 2.45 -0.14
CA CYS A 27 -41.42 2.71 1.27
C CYS A 27 -41.12 4.19 1.53
N ASP A 28 -41.19 4.60 2.79
CA ASP A 28 -40.99 5.99 3.20
C ASP A 28 -39.60 6.55 2.80
N TYR A 29 -38.59 5.70 2.76
CA TYR A 29 -37.26 6.11 2.30
C TYR A 29 -37.24 6.41 0.80
N CYS A 30 -37.78 5.54 -0.03
CA CYS A 30 -37.82 5.74 -1.48
C CYS A 30 -38.70 6.92 -1.87
N LEU A 31 -39.86 7.08 -1.23
CA LEU A 31 -40.76 8.21 -1.45
C LEU A 31 -40.12 9.53 -1.00
N GLY A 32 -39.63 9.61 0.24
CA GLY A 32 -39.05 10.84 0.78
C GLY A 32 -37.82 11.30 0.03
N ARG A 33 -37.04 10.38 -0.54
CA ARG A 33 -35.85 10.69 -1.34
C ARG A 33 -36.17 11.54 -2.57
N PHE A 34 -37.29 11.34 -3.20
CA PHE A 34 -37.68 12.09 -4.39
C PHE A 34 -37.88 13.59 -4.12
N PHE A 35 -38.21 13.94 -2.88
CA PHE A 35 -38.59 15.28 -2.50
C PHE A 35 -37.69 15.96 -1.46
N ILE A 36 -36.74 15.23 -0.85
CA ILE A 36 -35.94 15.74 0.28
C ILE A 36 -35.19 17.04 -0.05
N LYS A 37 -34.67 17.18 -1.27
CA LYS A 37 -33.95 18.39 -1.72
C LYS A 37 -34.85 19.59 -1.97
N LYS A 38 -36.18 19.38 -2.05
CA LYS A 38 -37.18 20.44 -2.21
C LYS A 38 -37.67 20.99 -0.86
N THR A 39 -37.18 20.43 0.26
CA THR A 39 -37.63 20.73 1.62
C THR A 39 -36.49 21.01 2.57
N SER A 40 -36.82 21.52 3.75
CA SER A 40 -35.89 21.67 4.89
C SER A 40 -35.88 20.46 5.84
N PHE A 41 -36.49 19.34 5.47
CA PHE A 41 -36.47 18.13 6.29
C PHE A 41 -35.07 17.51 6.36
N LEU A 42 -34.64 17.11 7.56
CA LEU A 42 -33.37 16.48 7.81
C LEU A 42 -33.40 14.95 7.63
N SER A 43 -34.60 14.35 7.58
CA SER A 43 -34.76 12.90 7.48
C SER A 43 -35.62 12.49 6.31
N VAL A 44 -35.05 11.74 5.38
CA VAL A 44 -35.76 11.18 4.22
C VAL A 44 -36.93 10.33 4.64
N LYS A 45 -36.77 9.43 5.62
CA LYS A 45 -37.83 8.56 6.15
C LYS A 45 -38.99 9.37 6.73
N LYS A 46 -38.71 10.40 7.56
CA LYS A 46 -39.73 11.24 8.17
C LYS A 46 -40.52 12.01 7.11
N LEU A 47 -39.84 12.52 6.08
CA LEU A 47 -40.53 13.19 4.96
C LEU A 47 -41.45 12.23 4.22
N GLY A 48 -40.96 11.04 3.84
CA GLY A 48 -41.76 10.04 3.16
C GLY A 48 -43.00 9.64 3.96
N ARG A 49 -42.85 9.40 5.28
CA ARG A 49 -43.95 9.10 6.19
C ARG A 49 -44.98 10.27 6.23
N LYS A 50 -44.52 11.51 6.29
CA LYS A 50 -45.37 12.68 6.29
C LYS A 50 -46.15 12.81 4.99
N ILE A 51 -45.52 12.61 3.83
CA ILE A 51 -46.18 12.63 2.51
C ILE A 51 -47.25 11.55 2.45
N ARG A 52 -46.95 10.31 2.83
CA ARG A 52 -47.88 9.19 2.85
C ARG A 52 -49.11 9.50 3.70
N ASN A 53 -48.93 10.00 4.91
CA ASN A 53 -50.01 10.35 5.81
C ASN A 53 -50.90 11.47 5.23
N SER A 54 -50.31 12.48 4.58
CA SER A 54 -51.08 13.58 3.98
C SER A 54 -51.95 13.17 2.79
N ILE A 55 -51.63 12.05 2.14
CA ILE A 55 -52.38 11.47 1.02
C ILE A 55 -53.34 10.36 1.48
N ASN A 56 -53.27 9.97 2.76
CA ASN A 56 -53.97 8.79 3.31
C ASN A 56 -53.60 7.48 2.57
N ALA A 57 -52.39 7.38 2.06
CA ALA A 57 -51.95 6.18 1.35
C ALA A 57 -51.59 5.06 2.35
N LYS A 58 -51.94 3.81 1.99
CA LYS A 58 -51.63 2.62 2.82
C LYS A 58 -50.16 2.40 2.99
N ASP A 59 -49.77 1.73 4.07
CA ASP A 59 -48.40 1.26 4.26
C ASP A 59 -48.04 0.23 3.18
N THR A 60 -46.81 0.30 2.71
CA THR A 60 -46.30 -0.57 1.67
C THR A 60 -45.94 -1.94 2.25
N VAL A 61 -46.43 -3.02 1.67
CA VAL A 61 -46.06 -4.38 2.03
C VAL A 61 -44.64 -4.71 1.54
N GLN A 62 -44.36 -4.37 0.26
CA GLN A 62 -43.02 -4.51 -0.32
C GLN A 62 -42.71 -3.35 -1.26
N CYS A 63 -41.62 -2.65 -1.02
CA CYS A 63 -41.23 -1.51 -1.84
C CYS A 63 -40.85 -1.92 -3.27
N TYR A 64 -41.48 -1.30 -4.26
CA TYR A 64 -41.21 -1.57 -5.68
C TYR A 64 -39.74 -1.33 -6.05
N ILE A 65 -39.12 -0.23 -5.56
CA ILE A 65 -37.71 0.10 -5.88
C ILE A 65 -36.74 -0.77 -5.10
N CYS A 66 -36.69 -0.61 -3.77
CA CYS A 66 -35.58 -1.14 -2.97
C CYS A 66 -35.80 -2.58 -2.51
N LYS A 67 -37.00 -3.17 -2.70
CA LYS A 67 -37.30 -4.50 -2.21
C LYS A 67 -36.91 -4.67 -0.74
N ASP A 68 -37.28 -3.68 0.07
CA ASP A 68 -37.13 -3.62 1.53
C ASP A 68 -35.71 -3.60 2.10
N ILE A 69 -34.68 -3.23 1.32
CA ILE A 69 -33.31 -3.07 1.79
C ILE A 69 -33.25 -2.27 3.10
N PHE A 70 -34.04 -1.20 3.25
CA PHE A 70 -34.01 -0.39 4.46
C PHE A 70 -34.59 -1.09 5.69
N SER A 71 -35.50 -2.05 5.53
CA SER A 71 -36.01 -2.89 6.62
C SER A 71 -34.92 -3.86 7.12
N PHE A 72 -34.07 -4.32 6.25
CA PHE A 72 -32.93 -5.19 6.57
C PHE A 72 -31.61 -4.44 6.81
N SER A 73 -31.66 -3.11 6.95
CA SER A 73 -30.43 -2.31 7.10
C SER A 73 -29.59 -2.70 8.31
N ASP A 74 -30.20 -3.18 9.41
CA ASP A 74 -29.46 -3.63 10.60
C ASP A 74 -28.68 -4.92 10.34
N PHE A 75 -29.21 -5.82 9.51
CA PHE A 75 -28.49 -7.00 9.04
C PHE A 75 -27.23 -6.63 8.24
N TYR A 76 -27.35 -5.67 7.31
CA TYR A 76 -26.20 -5.23 6.53
C TYR A 76 -25.18 -4.47 7.38
N VAL A 77 -25.61 -3.68 8.37
CA VAL A 77 -24.71 -3.04 9.32
C VAL A 77 -23.97 -4.08 10.17
N LYS A 78 -24.65 -5.12 10.63
CA LYS A 78 -24.01 -6.24 11.33
C LYS A 78 -22.95 -6.91 10.45
N MET A 79 -23.26 -7.18 9.18
CA MET A 79 -22.30 -7.72 8.21
C MET A 79 -21.06 -6.81 8.05
N MET A 80 -21.23 -5.47 8.06
CA MET A 80 -20.11 -4.51 8.04
C MET A 80 -19.29 -4.59 9.33
N LEU A 81 -19.92 -4.70 10.49
CA LEU A 81 -19.26 -4.84 11.79
C LEU A 81 -18.43 -6.13 11.83
N ASP A 82 -19.02 -7.26 11.47
CA ASP A 82 -18.35 -8.56 11.45
C ASP A 82 -17.14 -8.56 10.48
N ALA A 83 -17.29 -7.94 9.31
CA ALA A 83 -16.21 -7.82 8.34
C ALA A 83 -15.07 -6.90 8.81
N SER A 84 -15.37 -5.85 9.58
CA SER A 84 -14.40 -4.87 10.05
C SER A 84 -13.77 -5.18 11.41
N ASP A 85 -14.25 -6.18 12.15
CA ASP A 85 -13.85 -6.51 13.53
C ASP A 85 -12.33 -6.70 13.70
N LYS A 86 -11.67 -7.25 12.68
CA LYS A 86 -10.22 -7.53 12.70
C LYS A 86 -9.34 -6.32 12.36
N TYR A 87 -9.95 -5.17 11.99
CA TYR A 87 -9.23 -4.01 11.48
C TYR A 87 -9.26 -2.85 12.47
N GLN A 88 -8.13 -2.21 12.64
CA GLN A 88 -8.01 -0.96 13.37
C GLN A 88 -8.21 0.21 12.41
N PHE A 89 -9.19 1.05 12.68
CA PHE A 89 -9.52 2.21 11.85
C PHE A 89 -10.09 3.35 12.67
N SER A 90 -9.91 4.56 12.20
CA SER A 90 -10.57 5.79 12.68
C SER A 90 -11.41 6.42 11.58
N THR A 91 -10.98 6.26 10.32
CA THR A 91 -11.67 6.80 9.14
C THR A 91 -12.18 5.68 8.24
N ILE A 92 -13.37 5.88 7.66
CA ILE A 92 -14.03 4.88 6.84
C ILE A 92 -14.61 5.48 5.57
N LEU A 93 -14.79 4.63 4.57
CA LEU A 93 -15.63 4.87 3.40
C LEU A 93 -16.56 3.68 3.21
N VAL A 94 -17.83 3.95 2.93
CA VAL A 94 -18.80 2.89 2.61
C VAL A 94 -19.15 2.94 1.14
N GLY A 95 -19.15 1.78 0.49
CA GLY A 95 -19.62 1.57 -0.86
C GLY A 95 -20.73 0.54 -0.91
N THR A 96 -21.54 0.59 -1.96
CA THR A 96 -22.60 -0.41 -2.19
C THR A 96 -22.64 -0.85 -3.65
N ILE A 97 -22.88 -2.14 -3.86
CA ILE A 97 -23.14 -2.74 -5.18
C ILE A 97 -24.57 -3.29 -5.16
N LEU A 98 -25.51 -2.57 -5.74
CA LEU A 98 -26.91 -2.99 -5.81
C LEU A 98 -27.14 -4.01 -6.92
N LYS A 99 -28.25 -4.78 -6.80
CA LYS A 99 -28.78 -5.59 -7.92
C LYS A 99 -29.23 -4.63 -9.03
N GLN A 100 -28.92 -4.92 -10.27
CA GLN A 100 -29.24 -4.08 -11.43
C GLN A 100 -30.72 -3.72 -11.50
N SER A 101 -31.59 -4.69 -11.21
CA SER A 101 -33.06 -4.50 -11.20
C SER A 101 -33.54 -3.41 -10.21
N ILE A 102 -32.76 -3.10 -9.15
CA ILE A 102 -33.10 -2.02 -8.21
C ILE A 102 -32.80 -0.65 -8.85
N THR A 103 -31.66 -0.53 -9.52
CA THR A 103 -31.29 0.71 -10.21
C THR A 103 -32.21 0.99 -11.39
N GLU A 104 -32.56 -0.04 -12.17
CA GLU A 104 -33.50 0.06 -13.30
C GLU A 104 -34.90 0.53 -12.85
N ARG A 105 -35.43 -0.03 -11.75
CA ARG A 105 -36.73 0.42 -11.19
C ARG A 105 -36.67 1.86 -10.69
N ASP A 106 -35.54 2.27 -10.10
CA ASP A 106 -35.32 3.64 -9.68
C ASP A 106 -35.31 4.60 -10.88
N ASP A 107 -34.53 4.26 -11.91
CA ASP A 107 -34.43 5.07 -13.13
C ASP A 107 -35.74 5.16 -13.88
N LYS A 108 -36.52 4.07 -13.93
CA LYS A 108 -37.85 4.04 -14.53
C LYS A 108 -38.74 5.10 -13.89
N ILE A 109 -38.91 5.08 -12.56
CA ILE A 109 -39.81 6.05 -11.88
C ILE A 109 -39.29 7.48 -12.05
N ARG A 110 -37.97 7.70 -11.92
CA ARG A 110 -37.39 9.04 -12.08
C ARG A 110 -37.61 9.60 -13.49
N SER A 111 -37.55 8.75 -14.50
CA SER A 111 -37.79 9.14 -15.88
C SER A 111 -39.28 9.40 -16.12
N GLU A 112 -40.15 8.49 -15.71
CA GLU A 112 -41.58 8.54 -15.93
C GLU A 112 -42.23 9.79 -15.30
N PHE A 113 -41.83 10.14 -14.08
CA PHE A 113 -42.34 11.32 -13.36
C PHE A 113 -41.41 12.55 -13.47
N CYS A 114 -40.47 12.56 -14.39
CA CYS A 114 -39.53 13.69 -14.63
C CYS A 114 -38.86 14.22 -13.35
N LEU A 115 -38.45 13.33 -12.43
CA LEU A 115 -37.86 13.67 -11.12
C LEU A 115 -36.38 14.07 -11.27
N ARG A 116 -36.15 15.36 -11.56
CA ARG A 116 -34.80 15.89 -11.76
C ARG A 116 -34.12 16.23 -10.45
N GLY A 117 -32.77 16.08 -10.41
CA GLY A 117 -31.94 16.46 -9.27
C GLY A 117 -32.06 15.55 -8.04
N VAL A 118 -32.75 14.42 -8.16
CA VAL A 118 -32.89 13.43 -7.09
C VAL A 118 -31.66 12.54 -6.98
N ASP A 119 -31.18 12.29 -5.76
CA ASP A 119 -30.10 11.32 -5.52
C ASP A 119 -30.52 9.91 -5.94
N SER A 120 -29.60 9.11 -6.45
CA SER A 120 -29.89 7.72 -6.82
C SER A 120 -30.25 6.88 -5.58
N ILE A 121 -30.97 5.78 -5.79
CA ILE A 121 -31.22 4.81 -4.70
C ILE A 121 -29.92 4.30 -4.09
N LYS A 122 -28.86 4.12 -4.89
CA LYS A 122 -27.53 3.72 -4.43
C LYS A 122 -26.98 4.72 -3.42
N THR A 123 -27.03 6.01 -3.73
CA THR A 123 -26.56 7.08 -2.83
C THR A 123 -27.32 7.07 -1.50
N LEU A 124 -28.65 6.88 -1.53
CA LEU A 124 -29.42 6.82 -0.30
C LEU A 124 -29.07 5.61 0.56
N VAL A 125 -28.98 4.41 -0.04
CA VAL A 125 -28.63 3.17 0.66
C VAL A 125 -27.26 3.32 1.30
N THR A 126 -26.26 3.79 0.55
CA THR A 126 -24.90 4.01 1.07
C THR A 126 -24.94 4.95 2.28
N ARG A 127 -25.58 6.11 2.15
CA ARG A 127 -25.65 7.13 3.25
C ARG A 127 -26.35 6.61 4.50
N GLU A 128 -27.42 5.83 4.36
CA GLU A 128 -28.13 5.27 5.52
C GLU A 128 -27.30 4.18 6.23
N LEU A 129 -26.56 3.36 5.48
CA LEU A 129 -25.62 2.38 6.05
C LEU A 129 -24.44 3.08 6.74
N GLU A 130 -23.83 4.07 6.10
CA GLU A 130 -22.78 4.92 6.70
C GLU A 130 -23.23 5.50 8.03
N LYS A 131 -24.40 6.14 8.04
CA LYS A 131 -24.94 6.78 9.25
C LYS A 131 -25.16 5.79 10.39
N LYS A 132 -25.67 4.59 10.11
CA LYS A 132 -25.86 3.56 11.14
C LYS A 132 -24.54 2.99 11.62
N PHE A 133 -23.63 2.69 10.72
CA PHE A 133 -22.33 2.12 11.04
C PHE A 133 -21.46 3.10 11.84
N THR A 134 -21.39 4.37 11.43
CA THR A 134 -20.62 5.41 12.16
C THR A 134 -21.20 5.70 13.54
N LYS A 135 -22.53 5.60 13.70
CA LYS A 135 -23.15 5.76 15.01
C LYS A 135 -22.71 4.69 16.02
N ILE A 136 -22.40 3.47 15.54
CA ILE A 136 -21.95 2.35 16.39
C ILE A 136 -20.45 2.40 16.61
N THR A 137 -19.68 2.63 15.55
CA THR A 137 -18.21 2.53 15.57
C THR A 137 -17.52 3.85 15.93
N HIS A 138 -18.24 4.97 15.91
CA HIS A 138 -17.70 6.33 16.03
C HIS A 138 -16.66 6.68 14.95
N GLY A 139 -16.60 5.90 13.85
CA GLY A 139 -15.71 6.15 12.72
C GLY A 139 -16.11 7.43 11.97
N VAL A 140 -15.12 8.13 11.43
CA VAL A 140 -15.31 9.36 10.65
C VAL A 140 -15.29 9.03 9.16
N ILE A 141 -16.24 9.58 8.39
CA ILE A 141 -16.24 9.39 6.93
C ILE A 141 -15.12 10.20 6.30
N ASP A 142 -14.27 9.53 5.52
CA ASP A 142 -13.22 10.13 4.71
C ASP A 142 -13.30 9.59 3.27
N HIS A 143 -13.60 10.49 2.32
CA HIS A 143 -13.72 10.15 0.91
C HIS A 143 -12.38 10.15 0.16
N LEU A 144 -11.31 10.69 0.74
CA LEU A 144 -10.02 10.86 0.08
C LEU A 144 -9.02 9.78 0.47
N SER A 145 -8.91 9.49 1.76
CA SER A 145 -7.89 8.59 2.28
C SER A 145 -8.38 7.79 3.51
N PRO A 146 -9.48 7.02 3.37
CA PRO A 146 -10.02 6.24 4.48
C PRO A 146 -9.04 5.15 4.92
N ASP A 147 -9.05 4.85 6.22
CA ASP A 147 -8.28 3.72 6.76
C ASP A 147 -8.82 2.40 6.21
N ILE A 148 -10.17 2.29 6.17
CA ILE A 148 -10.84 1.15 5.54
C ILE A 148 -11.97 1.60 4.61
N THR A 149 -12.18 0.82 3.56
CA THR A 149 -13.36 0.93 2.68
C THR A 149 -14.17 -0.35 2.81
N LEU A 150 -15.42 -0.22 3.23
CA LEU A 150 -16.39 -1.30 3.33
C LEU A 150 -17.32 -1.26 2.12
N THR A 151 -17.42 -2.36 1.36
CA THR A 151 -18.29 -2.44 0.20
C THR A 151 -19.32 -3.56 0.39
N ILE A 152 -20.58 -3.20 0.59
CA ILE A 152 -21.69 -4.15 0.64
C ILE A 152 -22.10 -4.53 -0.77
N ASN A 153 -22.00 -5.80 -1.08
CA ASN A 153 -22.50 -6.37 -2.34
C ASN A 153 -23.85 -7.05 -2.10
N PHE A 154 -24.94 -6.38 -2.51
CA PHE A 154 -26.31 -6.90 -2.38
C PHE A 154 -26.62 -8.06 -3.35
N LYS A 155 -25.74 -8.34 -4.33
CA LYS A 155 -25.92 -9.50 -5.22
C LYS A 155 -25.46 -10.79 -4.56
N THR A 156 -24.34 -10.73 -3.86
CA THR A 156 -23.67 -11.89 -3.23
C THR A 156 -23.85 -11.91 -1.72
N GLU A 157 -24.50 -10.91 -1.15
CA GLU A 157 -24.71 -10.74 0.30
C GLU A 157 -23.41 -10.85 1.10
N HIS A 158 -22.38 -10.11 0.63
CA HIS A 158 -21.07 -10.09 1.22
C HIS A 158 -20.57 -8.65 1.44
N CYS A 159 -19.72 -8.44 2.45
CA CYS A 159 -19.04 -7.18 2.70
C CYS A 159 -17.53 -7.32 2.44
N ASP A 160 -17.06 -6.68 1.40
CA ASP A 160 -15.62 -6.59 1.10
C ASP A 160 -14.98 -5.48 1.94
N VAL A 161 -13.79 -5.76 2.49
CA VAL A 161 -12.99 -4.79 3.22
C VAL A 161 -11.70 -4.52 2.45
N LYS A 162 -11.41 -3.25 2.18
CA LYS A 162 -10.12 -2.80 1.66
C LYS A 162 -9.50 -1.85 2.66
N THR A 163 -8.23 -2.06 3.00
CA THR A 163 -7.49 -1.17 3.88
C THR A 163 -6.55 -0.27 3.09
N ARG A 164 -6.25 0.89 3.65
CA ARG A 164 -5.20 1.76 3.14
C ARG A 164 -3.84 1.06 3.29
N HIS A 165 -3.02 1.10 2.25
CA HIS A 165 -1.65 0.64 2.34
C HIS A 165 -0.84 1.50 3.30
N LEU A 166 0.05 0.87 4.07
CA LEU A 166 1.02 1.59 4.88
C LEU A 166 2.40 1.52 4.22
N PHE A 167 3.14 2.62 4.33
CA PHE A 167 4.50 2.70 3.83
C PHE A 167 5.44 2.94 5.00
N LEU A 168 6.54 2.20 5.02
CA LEU A 168 7.56 2.28 6.05
C LEU A 168 8.92 2.55 5.42
N TYR A 169 9.73 3.30 6.12
CA TYR A 169 11.16 3.38 5.95
C TYR A 169 11.83 2.68 7.11
N GLY A 170 12.94 2.01 6.86
CA GLY A 170 13.76 1.42 7.89
C GLY A 170 15.19 1.19 7.40
N ARG A 171 16.05 0.78 8.31
CA ARG A 171 17.42 0.35 8.03
C ARG A 171 17.66 -1.00 8.71
N TYR A 172 18.60 -1.77 8.18
CA TYR A 172 19.06 -2.98 8.83
C TYR A 172 20.59 -3.10 8.77
N THR A 173 21.17 -3.69 9.80
CA THR A 173 22.54 -4.22 9.80
C THR A 173 22.49 -5.74 9.71
N LYS A 174 23.53 -6.34 9.11
CA LYS A 174 23.71 -7.79 8.98
C LYS A 174 25.10 -8.14 9.46
N SER A 175 25.19 -8.93 10.54
CA SER A 175 26.43 -9.27 11.22
C SER A 175 26.99 -10.65 10.84
N LYS A 176 26.27 -11.43 10.04
CA LYS A 176 26.68 -12.78 9.61
C LYS A 176 26.60 -12.92 8.09
N ARG A 177 27.58 -13.62 7.51
CA ARG A 177 27.61 -13.99 6.10
C ARG A 177 26.68 -15.18 5.82
N GLY A 178 26.43 -15.48 4.56
CA GLY A 178 25.57 -16.58 4.12
C GLY A 178 24.09 -16.24 4.06
N LEU A 179 23.66 -15.02 4.46
CA LEU A 179 22.25 -14.60 4.47
C LEU A 179 21.94 -13.76 3.22
N SER A 180 21.06 -14.25 2.37
CA SER A 180 20.58 -13.53 1.17
C SER A 180 19.80 -12.27 1.53
N GLN A 181 19.87 -11.22 0.71
CA GLN A 181 19.05 -10.04 0.89
C GLN A 181 17.57 -10.34 0.60
N LYS A 182 17.31 -10.93 -0.57
CA LYS A 182 15.95 -11.22 -1.04
C LYS A 182 15.51 -12.62 -0.65
N GLN A 183 14.21 -12.76 -0.38
CA GLN A 183 13.54 -14.03 -0.11
C GLN A 183 13.08 -14.66 -1.42
N LYS A 184 13.15 -15.99 -1.51
CA LYS A 184 12.51 -16.73 -2.59
C LYS A 184 11.00 -16.63 -2.45
N SER A 185 10.34 -16.36 -3.57
CA SER A 185 8.88 -16.36 -3.65
C SER A 185 8.31 -17.76 -3.42
N CYS A 186 7.09 -17.82 -2.91
CA CYS A 186 6.33 -19.06 -2.86
C CYS A 186 6.15 -19.63 -4.27
N GLU A 187 6.46 -20.91 -4.45
CA GLU A 187 6.42 -21.56 -5.77
C GLU A 187 4.99 -21.75 -6.30
N ASP A 188 4.00 -21.94 -5.41
CA ASP A 188 2.60 -22.11 -5.82
C ASP A 188 1.96 -20.82 -6.35
N CYS A 189 2.25 -19.67 -5.74
CA CYS A 189 1.61 -18.40 -6.10
C CYS A 189 2.55 -17.37 -6.75
N TYR A 190 3.83 -17.71 -6.90
CA TYR A 190 4.84 -16.80 -7.46
C TYR A 190 4.87 -15.43 -6.78
N GLY A 191 4.73 -15.42 -5.45
CA GLY A 191 4.76 -14.21 -4.64
C GLY A 191 3.45 -13.42 -4.59
N ARG A 192 2.36 -13.93 -5.15
CA ARG A 192 1.03 -13.25 -5.14
C ARG A 192 0.26 -13.42 -3.83
N GLY A 193 0.60 -14.45 -3.05
CA GLY A 193 -0.13 -14.89 -1.87
C GLY A 193 -1.13 -16.00 -2.19
N CYS A 194 -1.14 -17.05 -1.38
CA CYS A 194 -2.08 -18.18 -1.44
C CYS A 194 -2.22 -18.79 -0.04
N LEU A 195 -3.14 -19.74 0.12
CA LEU A 195 -3.36 -20.41 1.41
C LEU A 195 -2.12 -21.16 1.91
N PHE A 196 -1.32 -21.75 1.02
CA PHE A 196 -0.08 -22.45 1.38
C PHE A 196 0.95 -21.56 2.07
N CYS A 197 1.03 -20.27 1.69
CA CYS A 197 1.95 -19.31 2.28
C CYS A 197 1.25 -18.28 3.17
N ASP A 198 0.08 -18.57 3.72
CA ASP A 198 -0.72 -17.67 4.56
C ASP A 198 -0.92 -16.27 3.93
N ASN A 199 -1.07 -16.23 2.61
CA ASN A 199 -1.15 -15.02 1.77
C ASN A 199 0.12 -14.14 1.80
N HIS A 200 1.23 -14.59 2.38
CA HIS A 200 2.46 -13.81 2.47
C HIS A 200 3.27 -13.75 1.17
N GLY A 201 3.04 -14.67 0.24
CA GLY A 201 3.81 -14.78 -0.99
C GLY A 201 5.21 -15.36 -0.80
N ILE A 202 5.60 -15.71 0.44
CA ILE A 202 6.85 -16.35 0.84
C ILE A 202 6.55 -17.46 1.85
N VAL A 203 7.36 -18.52 1.85
CA VAL A 203 7.17 -19.69 2.73
C VAL A 203 8.21 -19.70 3.85
N SER A 204 9.46 -19.36 3.55
CA SER A 204 10.56 -19.32 4.52
C SER A 204 10.91 -17.88 4.90
N PHE A 205 11.62 -17.72 6.01
CA PHE A 205 12.08 -16.43 6.55
C PHE A 205 13.60 -16.46 6.82
N ASP A 206 14.33 -17.08 5.90
CA ASP A 206 15.76 -17.36 5.99
C ASP A 206 16.63 -16.35 5.20
N SER A 207 16.09 -15.19 4.90
CA SER A 207 16.78 -14.05 4.28
C SER A 207 16.58 -12.77 5.08
N VAL A 208 17.27 -11.69 4.72
CA VAL A 208 17.01 -10.36 5.30
C VAL A 208 15.54 -9.97 5.09
N GLU A 209 15.05 -10.10 3.85
CA GLU A 209 13.66 -9.81 3.49
C GLU A 209 12.69 -10.66 4.32
N GLY A 210 12.94 -11.95 4.45
CA GLY A 210 12.12 -12.85 5.25
C GLY A 210 12.08 -12.43 6.72
N LYS A 211 13.24 -12.17 7.34
CA LYS A 211 13.31 -11.76 8.75
C LYS A 211 12.62 -10.41 9.01
N VAL A 212 12.82 -9.43 8.12
CA VAL A 212 12.09 -8.13 8.21
C VAL A 212 10.60 -8.34 8.03
N SER A 213 10.18 -9.12 7.04
CA SER A 213 8.76 -9.47 6.81
C SER A 213 8.10 -10.08 8.02
N LYS A 214 8.75 -11.05 8.66
CA LYS A 214 8.25 -11.71 9.88
C LYS A 214 7.93 -10.71 11.00
N VAL A 215 8.78 -9.70 11.19
CA VAL A 215 8.54 -8.61 12.15
C VAL A 215 7.31 -7.77 11.74
N LEU A 216 7.20 -7.43 10.47
CA LEU A 216 6.11 -6.61 9.95
C LEU A 216 4.77 -7.36 9.98
N TYR A 217 4.74 -8.65 9.61
CA TYR A 217 3.54 -9.48 9.73
C TYR A 217 3.05 -9.57 11.17
N LYS A 218 3.94 -9.84 12.11
CA LYS A 218 3.59 -9.92 13.53
C LYS A 218 3.03 -8.60 14.08
N LYS A 219 3.63 -7.46 13.70
CA LYS A 219 3.26 -6.15 14.21
C LYS A 219 1.99 -5.58 13.59
N PHE A 220 1.89 -5.62 12.27
CA PHE A 220 0.82 -4.97 11.52
C PHE A 220 -0.30 -5.94 11.12
N GLN A 221 -0.11 -7.24 11.29
CA GLN A 221 -1.02 -8.29 10.82
C GLN A 221 -1.38 -8.08 9.35
N THR A 222 -0.37 -7.72 8.55
CA THR A 222 -0.52 -7.48 7.11
C THR A 222 -0.48 -8.80 6.34
N GLU A 223 -1.17 -8.88 5.22
CA GLU A 223 -1.18 -10.09 4.37
C GLU A 223 0.12 -10.21 3.58
N HIS A 224 0.60 -9.10 3.03
CA HIS A 224 1.77 -9.11 2.17
C HIS A 224 2.62 -7.85 2.36
N VAL A 225 3.96 -7.97 2.18
CA VAL A 225 4.91 -6.86 2.24
C VAL A 225 5.71 -6.83 0.94
N LYS A 226 5.79 -5.64 0.31
CA LYS A 226 6.66 -5.41 -0.86
C LYS A 226 7.80 -4.47 -0.48
N PHE A 227 9.02 -4.87 -0.80
CA PHE A 227 10.22 -4.10 -0.49
C PHE A 227 10.76 -3.32 -1.69
N THR A 228 11.31 -2.15 -1.39
CA THR A 228 12.17 -1.38 -2.29
C THR A 228 13.51 -1.16 -1.58
N TRP A 229 14.56 -1.77 -2.09
CA TRP A 229 15.89 -1.76 -1.50
C TRP A 229 16.73 -0.61 -2.07
N MET A 230 17.48 0.08 -1.21
CA MET A 230 18.53 1.01 -1.66
C MET A 230 19.82 0.21 -1.92
N GLY A 231 19.93 -0.29 -3.16
CA GLY A 231 21.01 -1.14 -3.62
C GLY A 231 20.89 -2.60 -3.21
N GLY A 232 21.71 -3.44 -3.84
CA GLY A 232 21.81 -4.88 -3.57
C GLY A 232 23.05 -5.23 -2.73
N GLU A 233 23.04 -6.41 -2.14
CA GLU A 233 24.18 -7.01 -1.46
C GLU A 233 24.32 -8.48 -1.82
N ASP A 234 25.52 -8.98 -1.65
CA ASP A 234 25.79 -10.42 -1.77
C ASP A 234 25.44 -11.14 -0.46
N LYS A 235 25.09 -12.42 -0.55
CA LYS A 235 24.84 -13.23 0.65
C LYS A 235 26.06 -13.29 1.58
N GLU A 236 27.26 -13.19 1.03
CA GLU A 236 28.53 -13.23 1.78
C GLU A 236 28.98 -11.84 2.27
N SER A 237 28.24 -10.76 1.98
CA SER A 237 28.53 -9.43 2.48
C SER A 237 27.97 -9.23 3.89
N LEU A 238 28.70 -8.46 4.71
CA LEU A 238 28.17 -7.85 5.93
C LEU A 238 27.57 -6.47 5.60
N VAL A 239 26.65 -6.03 6.44
CA VAL A 239 26.09 -4.67 6.40
C VAL A 239 26.27 -4.06 7.78
N LEU A 240 27.17 -3.10 7.85
CA LEU A 240 27.71 -2.54 9.10
C LEU A 240 27.24 -1.09 9.30
N GLY A 241 27.85 -0.39 10.24
CA GLY A 241 27.68 1.03 10.50
C GLY A 241 26.22 1.45 10.69
N ASN A 242 25.76 2.40 9.89
CA ASN A 242 24.39 2.90 9.94
C ASN A 242 23.37 2.01 9.20
N GLY A 243 23.80 0.82 8.74
CA GLY A 243 22.94 -0.15 8.07
C GLY A 243 22.48 0.28 6.67
N ARG A 244 21.78 -0.62 6.00
CA ARG A 244 21.20 -0.40 4.67
C ARG A 244 19.75 0.07 4.77
N PRO A 245 19.37 1.16 4.09
CA PRO A 245 17.99 1.60 4.01
C PRO A 245 17.12 0.66 3.18
N PHE A 246 15.86 0.57 3.59
CA PHE A 246 14.80 -0.07 2.82
C PHE A 246 13.48 0.67 2.97
N PHE A 247 12.61 0.48 2.00
CA PHE A 247 11.21 0.88 2.05
C PHE A 247 10.34 -0.38 2.01
N ALA A 248 9.25 -0.37 2.76
CA ALA A 248 8.28 -1.45 2.76
C ALA A 248 6.86 -0.91 2.53
N LYS A 249 6.14 -1.54 1.61
CA LYS A 249 4.70 -1.31 1.40
C LYS A 249 3.95 -2.49 1.99
N LEU A 250 3.13 -2.22 3.00
CA LEU A 250 2.26 -3.19 3.65
C LEU A 250 0.91 -3.22 2.94
N ILE A 251 0.48 -4.39 2.54
CA ILE A 251 -0.78 -4.63 1.83
C ILE A 251 -1.76 -5.28 2.81
N SER A 252 -2.98 -4.75 2.86
CA SER A 252 -4.04 -5.22 3.76
C SER A 252 -3.61 -5.28 5.25
N PRO A 253 -2.97 -4.22 5.82
CA PRO A 253 -2.63 -4.21 7.24
C PRO A 253 -3.91 -4.18 8.09
N LYS A 254 -4.00 -5.04 9.12
CA LYS A 254 -5.12 -5.04 10.08
C LYS A 254 -4.91 -4.05 11.21
N LYS A 255 -3.65 -3.74 11.50
CA LYS A 255 -3.26 -2.75 12.50
C LYS A 255 -2.50 -1.61 11.85
N SER A 256 -2.97 -0.39 12.05
CA SER A 256 -2.35 0.83 11.51
C SER A 256 -1.60 1.62 12.57
N ASP A 257 -2.09 1.65 13.80
CA ASP A 257 -1.45 2.36 14.92
C ASP A 257 -0.65 1.40 15.79
N VAL A 258 0.61 1.20 15.38
CA VAL A 258 1.55 0.27 16.00
C VAL A 258 2.78 1.02 16.49
N LEU A 259 3.13 0.82 17.76
CA LEU A 259 4.38 1.33 18.32
C LEU A 259 5.57 0.63 17.67
N LEU A 260 6.43 1.41 17.01
CA LEU A 260 7.64 0.93 16.36
C LEU A 260 8.83 1.05 17.31
N PRO A 261 9.56 -0.05 17.58
CA PRO A 261 10.73 0.00 18.44
C PRO A 261 11.88 0.72 17.73
N LYS A 262 12.72 1.42 18.49
CA LYS A 262 13.95 2.03 17.96
C LYS A 262 14.87 1.00 17.31
N LYS A 263 14.97 -0.21 17.90
CA LYS A 263 15.71 -1.35 17.36
C LYS A 263 14.93 -2.64 17.55
N SER A 264 15.05 -3.56 16.58
CA SER A 264 14.48 -4.91 16.63
C SER A 264 15.54 -5.91 16.21
N HIS A 265 15.95 -6.77 17.13
CA HIS A 265 16.92 -7.83 16.89
C HIS A 265 16.23 -9.06 16.31
N GLN A 266 16.75 -9.60 15.24
CA GLN A 266 16.26 -10.78 14.54
C GLN A 266 17.47 -11.66 14.16
N ASP A 267 17.96 -12.45 15.11
CA ASP A 267 19.15 -13.27 14.98
C ASP A 267 20.36 -12.45 14.43
N GLU A 268 20.73 -12.65 13.18
CA GLU A 268 21.89 -12.04 12.53
C GLU A 268 21.65 -10.63 11.99
N ILE A 269 20.41 -10.11 12.07
CA ILE A 269 20.09 -8.75 11.63
C ILE A 269 19.52 -7.90 12.75
N VAL A 270 19.78 -6.61 12.68
CA VAL A 270 19.14 -5.62 13.55
C VAL A 270 18.42 -4.61 12.66
N ILE A 271 17.12 -4.52 12.84
CA ILE A 271 16.28 -3.52 12.16
C ILE A 271 16.23 -2.29 13.06
N HIS A 272 16.46 -1.11 12.50
CA HIS A 272 16.41 0.14 13.22
C HIS A 272 15.85 1.27 12.35
N ASP A 273 15.57 2.44 12.95
CA ASP A 273 14.98 3.61 12.29
C ASP A 273 13.66 3.32 11.57
N LEU A 274 12.94 2.29 12.02
CA LEU A 274 11.67 1.91 11.41
C LEU A 274 10.61 2.98 11.72
N ARG A 275 10.08 3.62 10.69
CA ARG A 275 9.05 4.67 10.81
C ARG A 275 8.05 4.64 9.65
N LYS A 276 6.84 5.14 9.91
CA LYS A 276 5.85 5.36 8.87
C LYS A 276 6.26 6.55 7.99
N ILE A 277 5.95 6.45 6.71
CA ILE A 277 6.12 7.51 5.72
C ILE A 277 4.86 7.60 4.85
N ASP A 278 4.62 8.72 4.22
CA ASP A 278 3.42 8.92 3.42
C ASP A 278 3.45 8.14 2.10
N HIS A 279 4.63 8.06 1.47
CA HIS A 279 4.82 7.34 0.21
C HIS A 279 6.27 6.88 0.04
N ILE A 280 6.48 5.86 -0.76
CA ILE A 280 7.81 5.43 -1.20
C ILE A 280 8.26 6.37 -2.33
N PRO A 281 9.49 6.93 -2.28
CA PRO A 281 10.02 7.74 -3.38
C PRO A 281 9.94 7.00 -4.71
N LYS A 282 9.54 7.70 -5.76
CA LYS A 282 9.48 7.15 -7.12
C LYS A 282 10.82 7.30 -7.83
N GLY A 283 11.17 6.32 -8.65
CA GLY A 283 12.41 6.32 -9.44
C GLY A 283 13.64 5.88 -8.65
N THR A 284 14.81 6.14 -9.24
CA THR A 284 16.10 5.78 -8.64
C THR A 284 16.44 6.76 -7.54
N ILE A 285 16.62 6.26 -6.33
CA ILE A 285 17.05 7.07 -5.18
C ILE A 285 18.57 7.12 -5.23
N PRO A 286 19.21 8.29 -5.41
CA PRO A 286 20.65 8.40 -5.38
C PRO A 286 21.17 8.14 -3.97
N PHE A 287 22.30 7.47 -3.85
CA PHE A 287 23.01 7.25 -2.59
C PHE A 287 24.49 7.01 -2.84
N LYS A 288 25.30 7.15 -1.82
CA LYS A 288 26.71 6.78 -1.80
C LYS A 288 26.91 5.60 -0.86
N SER A 289 27.88 4.77 -1.14
CA SER A 289 28.24 3.64 -0.27
C SER A 289 29.73 3.63 0.02
N LYS A 290 30.07 3.44 1.29
CA LYS A 290 31.43 3.11 1.71
C LYS A 290 31.52 1.61 1.87
N ILE A 291 32.48 1.01 1.20
CA ILE A 291 32.61 -0.46 1.05
C ILE A 291 34.05 -0.87 1.26
N THR A 292 34.26 -1.93 2.02
CA THR A 292 35.55 -2.59 2.19
C THR A 292 35.58 -3.88 1.39
N LEU A 293 36.55 -4.03 0.49
CA LEU A 293 36.75 -5.18 -0.39
C LEU A 293 37.97 -5.96 0.00
N LEU A 294 37.92 -7.29 -0.04
CA LEU A 294 39.11 -8.16 -0.07
C LEU A 294 39.25 -8.70 -1.49
N ILE A 295 40.35 -8.36 -2.14
CA ILE A 295 40.64 -8.71 -3.53
C ILE A 295 41.81 -9.66 -3.57
N GLU A 296 41.65 -10.73 -4.35
CA GLU A 296 42.75 -11.67 -4.68
C GLU A 296 43.18 -11.49 -6.13
N THR A 297 44.48 -11.63 -6.39
CA THR A 297 45.08 -11.54 -7.71
C THR A 297 45.75 -12.85 -8.10
N LYS A 298 45.70 -13.19 -9.39
CA LYS A 298 46.38 -14.37 -9.93
C LYS A 298 47.90 -14.26 -9.77
N ASN A 299 48.44 -13.09 -10.09
CA ASN A 299 49.87 -12.82 -10.01
C ASN A 299 50.22 -12.12 -8.69
N LYS A 300 51.52 -12.20 -8.27
CA LYS A 300 52.00 -11.40 -7.14
C LYS A 300 51.89 -9.91 -7.46
N ILE A 301 51.44 -9.14 -6.51
CA ILE A 301 51.25 -7.69 -6.65
C ILE A 301 52.25 -6.92 -5.82
N THR A 302 52.88 -5.90 -6.40
CA THR A 302 53.82 -5.02 -5.71
C THR A 302 53.11 -3.81 -5.11
N SER A 303 53.76 -3.14 -4.16
CA SER A 303 53.22 -1.92 -3.56
C SER A 303 53.18 -0.77 -4.56
N GLU A 304 54.09 -0.74 -5.52
CA GLU A 304 54.14 0.25 -6.61
C GLU A 304 52.92 0.09 -7.52
N LYS A 305 52.61 -1.15 -7.91
CA LYS A 305 51.44 -1.44 -8.75
C LYS A 305 50.12 -1.07 -8.07
N LEU A 306 49.99 -1.28 -6.77
CA LEU A 306 48.82 -0.85 -6.01
C LEU A 306 48.62 0.68 -5.99
N LYS A 307 49.68 1.49 -6.15
CA LYS A 307 49.56 2.97 -6.22
C LYS A 307 48.75 3.41 -7.42
N GLU A 308 48.78 2.63 -8.52
CA GLU A 308 48.02 2.93 -9.74
C GLU A 308 46.48 2.97 -9.48
N LEU A 309 45.97 2.27 -8.45
CA LEU A 309 44.58 2.33 -8.07
C LEU A 309 44.08 3.73 -7.68
N LYS A 310 45.02 4.63 -7.29
CA LYS A 310 44.66 6.02 -7.00
C LYS A 310 44.12 6.79 -8.23
N HIS A 311 44.46 6.33 -9.42
CA HIS A 311 43.91 6.90 -10.66
C HIS A 311 42.39 6.69 -10.79
N LEU A 312 41.77 5.86 -9.95
CA LEU A 312 40.33 5.68 -9.91
C LEU A 312 39.59 6.76 -9.11
N ASP A 313 40.32 7.54 -8.30
CA ASP A 313 39.71 8.62 -7.50
C ASP A 313 39.15 9.72 -8.41
N GLY A 314 37.90 10.05 -8.25
CA GLY A 314 37.20 11.14 -8.95
C GLY A 314 36.87 10.86 -10.41
N ILE A 315 37.31 9.76 -11.01
CA ILE A 315 37.00 9.45 -12.40
C ILE A 315 35.68 8.70 -12.58
N PRO A 316 35.01 8.90 -13.72
CA PRO A 316 33.79 8.19 -14.04
C PRO A 316 34.09 6.72 -14.40
N ILE A 317 33.37 5.83 -13.76
CA ILE A 317 33.31 4.41 -14.09
C ILE A 317 32.08 4.17 -14.96
N ILE A 318 32.26 3.61 -16.14
CA ILE A 318 31.18 3.26 -17.05
C ILE A 318 30.76 1.82 -16.79
N VAL A 319 29.51 1.64 -16.42
CA VAL A 319 28.88 0.34 -16.22
C VAL A 319 27.91 0.09 -17.36
N THR A 320 28.12 -0.98 -18.13
CA THR A 320 27.20 -1.40 -19.19
C THR A 320 26.25 -2.47 -18.65
N ASP A 321 24.93 -2.24 -18.75
CA ASP A 321 23.92 -3.23 -18.34
C ASP A 321 23.72 -4.31 -19.42
N GLU A 322 22.87 -5.31 -19.14
CA GLU A 322 22.58 -6.43 -20.06
C GLU A 322 21.90 -5.98 -21.36
N ARG A 323 21.31 -4.79 -21.38
CA ARG A 323 20.66 -4.19 -22.55
C ARG A 323 21.60 -3.29 -23.34
N GLY A 324 22.89 -3.19 -22.93
CA GLY A 324 23.89 -2.34 -23.56
C GLY A 324 23.82 -0.86 -23.15
N ILE A 325 22.96 -0.51 -22.16
CA ILE A 325 22.83 0.88 -21.68
C ILE A 325 24.01 1.18 -20.76
N ARG A 326 24.65 2.33 -20.97
CA ARG A 326 25.80 2.80 -20.22
C ARG A 326 25.36 3.70 -19.05
N HIS A 327 25.79 3.35 -17.86
CA HIS A 327 25.56 4.11 -16.65
C HIS A 327 26.90 4.65 -16.11
N LYS A 328 26.94 5.94 -15.79
CA LYS A 328 28.11 6.58 -15.20
C LYS A 328 28.02 6.49 -13.68
N LYS A 329 29.10 6.03 -13.02
CA LYS A 329 29.29 5.98 -11.58
C LYS A 329 30.61 6.65 -11.21
N ILE A 330 30.69 7.26 -10.04
CA ILE A 330 31.87 7.96 -9.58
C ILE A 330 32.42 7.27 -8.33
N ILE A 331 33.74 7.06 -8.28
CA ILE A 331 34.46 6.69 -7.08
C ILE A 331 34.94 8.00 -6.45
N HIS A 332 34.42 8.33 -5.27
CA HIS A 332 34.74 9.57 -4.56
C HIS A 332 36.02 9.50 -3.76
N SER A 333 36.35 8.31 -3.26
CA SER A 333 37.65 8.02 -2.61
C SER A 333 37.99 6.55 -2.70
N LEU A 334 39.28 6.26 -2.85
CA LEU A 334 39.82 4.91 -2.83
C LEU A 334 41.08 4.86 -1.98
N LYS A 335 41.08 3.95 -0.98
CA LYS A 335 42.26 3.61 -0.16
C LYS A 335 42.51 2.12 -0.30
N TYR A 336 43.79 1.73 -0.23
CA TYR A 336 44.17 0.33 -0.28
C TYR A 336 45.16 -0.02 0.82
N LYS A 337 45.21 -1.29 1.20
CA LYS A 337 46.16 -1.87 2.14
C LYS A 337 46.54 -3.25 1.66
N LYS A 338 47.83 -3.46 1.39
CA LYS A 338 48.37 -4.77 1.04
C LYS A 338 48.24 -5.73 2.23
N GLU A 339 47.78 -6.93 1.99
CA GLU A 339 47.64 -7.96 3.02
C GLU A 339 48.63 -9.10 2.81
N SER A 340 48.78 -9.58 1.58
CA SER A 340 49.70 -10.63 1.21
C SER A 340 50.36 -10.36 -0.15
N ALA A 341 51.12 -11.33 -0.65
CA ALA A 341 51.69 -11.25 -1.99
C ALA A 341 50.62 -11.23 -3.10
N ARG A 342 49.45 -11.78 -2.85
CA ARG A 342 48.36 -11.93 -3.83
C ARG A 342 47.02 -11.40 -3.34
N SER A 343 46.95 -10.73 -2.18
CA SER A 343 45.70 -10.14 -1.66
C SER A 343 45.91 -8.74 -1.10
N PHE A 344 44.87 -7.93 -1.21
CA PHE A 344 44.88 -6.58 -0.66
C PHE A 344 43.44 -6.14 -0.37
N PHE A 345 43.32 -5.25 0.61
CA PHE A 345 42.06 -4.57 0.90
C PHE A 345 41.92 -3.29 0.07
N VAL A 346 40.72 -3.01 -0.37
CA VAL A 346 40.33 -1.72 -0.91
C VAL A 346 39.16 -1.19 -0.10
N ILE A 347 39.27 0.04 0.36
CA ILE A 347 38.17 0.80 0.97
C ILE A 347 37.80 1.88 -0.04
N LEU A 348 36.57 1.84 -0.55
CA LEU A 348 36.09 2.81 -1.53
C LEU A 348 34.81 3.46 -1.08
N GLU A 349 34.66 4.74 -1.42
CA GLU A 349 33.41 5.45 -1.37
C GLU A 349 32.97 5.74 -2.82
N ALA A 350 31.79 5.24 -3.20
CA ALA A 350 31.32 5.31 -4.57
C ALA A 350 29.83 5.57 -4.64
N ASP A 351 29.37 6.02 -5.82
CA ASP A 351 27.96 6.12 -6.13
C ASP A 351 27.26 4.77 -5.98
N GLY A 352 26.04 4.80 -5.45
CA GLY A 352 25.20 3.62 -5.30
C GLY A 352 24.92 2.92 -6.62
N GLY A 353 24.85 1.59 -6.57
CA GLY A 353 24.61 0.76 -7.74
C GLY A 353 25.83 0.47 -8.61
N LEU A 354 27.05 0.73 -8.12
CA LEU A 354 28.28 0.20 -8.71
C LEU A 354 28.29 -1.33 -8.48
N PRO A 355 28.35 -2.17 -9.54
CA PRO A 355 28.41 -3.62 -9.40
C PRO A 355 29.81 -4.08 -8.98
N ILE A 356 30.02 -4.22 -7.68
CA ILE A 356 31.34 -4.36 -7.04
C ILE A 356 32.17 -5.53 -7.63
N LYS A 357 31.62 -6.72 -7.73
CA LYS A 357 32.35 -7.87 -8.30
C LYS A 357 32.80 -7.59 -9.74
N ARG A 358 31.85 -7.08 -10.56
CA ARG A 358 32.15 -6.73 -11.96
C ARG A 358 33.16 -5.59 -12.10
N PHE A 359 33.18 -4.64 -11.15
CA PHE A 359 34.20 -3.58 -11.10
C PHE A 359 35.57 -4.12 -10.77
N VAL A 360 35.67 -5.14 -9.90
CA VAL A 360 36.96 -5.83 -9.59
C VAL A 360 37.41 -6.64 -10.80
N GLU A 361 36.53 -7.42 -11.40
CA GLU A 361 36.83 -8.42 -12.46
C GLU A 361 36.91 -7.82 -13.86
N GLY A 362 36.37 -6.62 -14.08
CA GLY A 362 36.39 -5.93 -15.38
C GLY A 362 35.26 -6.33 -16.35
N THR A 363 34.28 -7.09 -15.88
CA THR A 363 33.16 -7.54 -16.74
C THR A 363 32.15 -6.43 -16.96
N SER A 364 32.11 -5.86 -18.19
CA SER A 364 31.20 -4.75 -18.58
C SER A 364 31.33 -3.49 -17.70
N VAL A 365 32.50 -3.27 -17.12
CA VAL A 365 32.83 -2.09 -16.29
C VAL A 365 34.21 -1.56 -16.68
N ASP A 366 34.30 -0.27 -17.00
CA ASP A 366 35.53 0.37 -17.43
C ASP A 366 35.65 1.81 -16.87
N PRO A 367 36.80 2.19 -16.29
CA PRO A 367 37.93 1.32 -15.90
C PRO A 367 37.58 0.37 -14.75
N SER A 368 38.36 -0.70 -14.62
CA SER A 368 38.19 -1.73 -13.60
C SER A 368 39.55 -2.00 -12.87
N ILE A 369 39.46 -2.62 -11.70
CA ILE A 369 40.67 -2.93 -10.89
C ILE A 369 41.57 -3.89 -11.64
N CYS A 370 41.09 -4.97 -12.22
CA CYS A 370 41.89 -5.94 -12.95
C CYS A 370 42.61 -5.30 -14.15
N LYS A 371 41.96 -4.36 -14.85
CA LYS A 371 42.56 -3.67 -16.00
C LYS A 371 43.71 -2.74 -15.60
N ILE A 372 43.52 -2.00 -14.48
CA ILE A 372 44.59 -1.11 -13.95
C ILE A 372 45.77 -1.91 -13.44
N LEU A 373 45.51 -3.01 -12.76
CA LEU A 373 46.58 -3.84 -12.18
C LEU A 373 47.20 -4.78 -13.21
N ASP A 374 46.67 -4.87 -14.41
CA ASP A 374 47.09 -5.76 -15.50
C ASP A 374 47.25 -7.23 -15.03
N THR A 375 46.24 -7.69 -14.27
CA THR A 375 46.19 -9.07 -13.76
C THR A 375 44.75 -9.47 -13.47
N GLU A 376 44.42 -10.75 -13.61
CA GLU A 376 43.14 -11.28 -13.18
C GLU A 376 42.95 -11.03 -11.68
N CYS A 377 41.80 -10.41 -11.35
CA CYS A 377 41.41 -10.11 -9.98
C CYS A 377 40.03 -10.74 -9.69
N SER A 378 39.88 -11.22 -8.46
CA SER A 378 38.61 -11.70 -7.95
C SER A 378 38.22 -10.99 -6.64
N CYS A 379 36.95 -10.61 -6.52
CA CYS A 379 36.43 -10.07 -5.28
C CYS A 379 36.03 -11.23 -4.36
N ARG A 380 36.88 -11.57 -3.38
CA ARG A 380 36.61 -12.66 -2.44
C ARG A 380 35.46 -12.35 -1.51
N GLN A 381 35.44 -11.14 -0.99
CA GLN A 381 34.34 -10.62 -0.18
C GLN A 381 34.28 -9.10 -0.26
N PHE A 382 33.08 -8.54 0.01
CA PHE A 382 32.92 -7.11 0.25
C PHE A 382 31.93 -6.86 1.37
N ASP A 383 32.20 -5.87 2.18
CA ASP A 383 31.36 -5.45 3.30
C ASP A 383 30.91 -4.01 3.08
N ILE A 384 29.67 -3.75 3.42
CA ILE A 384 29.09 -2.42 3.31
C ILE A 384 29.22 -1.75 4.66
N ASP A 385 30.16 -0.81 4.75
CA ASP A 385 30.46 -0.10 5.99
C ASP A 385 29.44 1.00 6.28
N GLN A 386 28.98 1.69 5.22
CA GLN A 386 28.03 2.80 5.37
C GLN A 386 27.27 3.07 4.07
N ILE A 387 25.99 3.44 4.20
CA ILE A 387 25.18 3.96 3.09
C ILE A 387 24.68 5.34 3.48
N LEU A 388 25.04 6.31 2.63
CA LEU A 388 24.69 7.73 2.75
C LEU A 388 23.66 8.07 1.66
N PRO A 389 22.52 8.69 2.00
CA PRO A 389 21.54 9.16 1.04
C PRO A 389 22.05 10.35 0.22
#